data_1ce11cd4229abf6d1ec882b694859a39
#
_entry.id   1ce11cd4229abf6d1ec882b694859a39
#
_cell.length_a   1.000
_cell.length_b   1.000
_cell.length_c   1.000
_cell.angle_alpha   90.00
_cell.angle_beta   90.00
_cell.angle_gamma   90.00
#
_symmetry.space_group_name_H-M   'P 1'
#
loop_
_entity.id
_entity.type
_entity.pdbx_description
1 polymer ?
#
loop_
_entity_poly.entity_id
_entity_poly.type
_entity_poly.pdbx_seq_one_letter_code
_entity_poly.pdbx_strand_id
1 'polypeptide(L)'
;MDRGASAWAAGFSAMGAQRLLVFGGIVLIAVGMLFGDIFAVFILHQNGGQTGAALMAAAEQVEAQNSEGVERAFAQIGGLMEDRGTKVDAHVHMSGAGYLALLLALVQPYVALSLGTKRVLAKLFLTAGVLLPVGIFLIHYVGLAYSPFAVIGWASVLADSAGALLIVVLVAETWGLWLYFRSRRVGPVEAALPSDRSWERRTLLSGGTVLVLLGFLHGAWYAGVHLYEHEAREVKILGAVVDATAAANASAVAQAGQDYGLLLGEKAVNIAAHSHVIEFGLLAILLSFIQPYVFLSDKWKHRWVNVLLAGSLILPVAVFLEIKYGLVAGGIADVGGLMVIVALIGMAVGVVRYSGHFDAGAA
;
A
#
# COMPACT_ATOMS: atom_id res chain seq x y z
N MET A 1 -29.17 -19.87 10.94
CA MET A 1 -27.97 -19.18 10.46
C MET A 1 -27.38 -18.18 11.47
N ASP A 2 -28.03 -17.89 12.61
CA ASP A 2 -27.60 -16.84 13.57
C ASP A 2 -26.50 -17.21 14.60
N ARG A 3 -26.25 -18.50 14.85
CA ARG A 3 -25.28 -18.89 15.88
C ARG A 3 -23.81 -18.69 15.46
N GLY A 4 -23.54 -18.69 14.17
CA GLY A 4 -22.18 -18.46 13.65
C GLY A 4 -21.75 -16.99 13.76
N ALA A 5 -22.62 -16.05 13.39
CA ALA A 5 -22.32 -14.61 13.43
C ALA A 5 -22.13 -14.11 14.88
N SER A 6 -22.90 -14.64 15.84
CA SER A 6 -22.77 -14.28 17.26
C SER A 6 -21.47 -14.80 17.89
N ALA A 7 -21.01 -15.99 17.50
CA ALA A 7 -19.74 -16.58 17.98
C ALA A 7 -18.52 -15.79 17.44
N TRP A 8 -18.57 -15.35 16.18
CA TRP A 8 -17.54 -14.49 15.60
C TRP A 8 -17.47 -13.13 16.29
N ALA A 9 -18.60 -12.48 16.48
CA ALA A 9 -18.66 -11.18 17.17
C ALA A 9 -18.16 -11.27 18.63
N ALA A 10 -18.51 -12.34 19.35
CA ALA A 10 -18.01 -12.60 20.68
C ALA A 10 -16.50 -12.86 20.72
N GLY A 11 -15.96 -13.57 19.72
CA GLY A 11 -14.53 -13.79 19.55
C GLY A 11 -13.74 -12.47 19.35
N PHE A 12 -14.26 -11.55 18.54
CA PHE A 12 -13.66 -10.24 18.32
C PHE A 12 -13.67 -9.35 19.57
N SER A 13 -14.76 -9.35 20.32
CA SER A 13 -14.89 -8.53 21.54
C SER A 13 -13.94 -8.98 22.66
N ALA A 14 -13.50 -10.24 22.66
CA ALA A 14 -12.58 -10.82 23.64
C ALA A 14 -11.10 -10.72 23.25
N MET A 15 -10.76 -10.24 22.02
CA MET A 15 -9.37 -10.14 21.57
C MET A 15 -8.58 -9.09 22.36
N GLY A 16 -7.36 -9.45 22.79
CA GLY A 16 -6.36 -8.50 23.31
C GLY A 16 -5.86 -7.54 22.23
N ALA A 17 -5.23 -6.43 22.66
CA ALA A 17 -4.74 -5.39 21.75
C ALA A 17 -3.81 -5.94 20.66
N GLN A 18 -2.83 -6.75 21.05
CA GLN A 18 -1.84 -7.34 20.14
C GLN A 18 -2.52 -8.20 19.05
N ARG A 19 -3.47 -9.06 19.45
CA ARG A 19 -4.20 -9.91 18.51
C ARG A 19 -5.08 -9.10 17.56
N LEU A 20 -5.71 -8.02 18.04
CA LEU A 20 -6.48 -7.09 17.21
C LEU A 20 -5.60 -6.44 16.16
N LEU A 21 -4.42 -5.94 16.55
CA LEU A 21 -3.47 -5.30 15.64
C LEU A 21 -2.92 -6.29 14.61
N VAL A 22 -2.59 -7.53 15.01
CA VAL A 22 -2.12 -8.57 14.07
C VAL A 22 -3.21 -8.90 13.06
N PHE A 23 -4.41 -9.24 13.52
CA PHE A 23 -5.51 -9.57 12.62
C PHE A 23 -5.90 -8.39 11.73
N GLY A 24 -6.10 -7.20 12.33
CA GLY A 24 -6.47 -5.99 11.60
C GLY A 24 -5.40 -5.56 10.60
N GLY A 25 -4.12 -5.68 10.97
CA GLY A 25 -3.00 -5.37 10.09
C GLY A 25 -2.96 -6.27 8.85
N ILE A 26 -3.11 -7.59 9.04
CA ILE A 26 -3.17 -8.55 7.92
C ILE A 26 -4.37 -8.25 7.01
N VAL A 27 -5.54 -7.95 7.59
CA VAL A 27 -6.75 -7.62 6.83
C VAL A 27 -6.57 -6.33 6.05
N LEU A 28 -6.02 -5.27 6.67
CA LEU A 28 -5.77 -3.99 6.00
C LEU A 28 -4.81 -4.16 4.81
N ILE A 29 -3.72 -4.92 4.96
CA ILE A 29 -2.80 -5.21 3.85
C ILE A 29 -3.52 -5.98 2.76
N ALA A 30 -4.25 -7.05 3.10
CA ALA A 30 -4.96 -7.86 2.10
C ALA A 30 -6.01 -7.05 1.33
N VAL A 31 -6.79 -6.20 2.03
CA VAL A 31 -7.79 -5.32 1.40
C VAL A 31 -7.12 -4.22 0.59
N GLY A 32 -6.03 -3.64 1.10
CA GLY A 32 -5.24 -2.66 0.37
C GLY A 32 -4.69 -3.23 -0.94
N MET A 33 -4.12 -4.43 -0.90
CA MET A 33 -3.62 -5.12 -2.10
C MET A 33 -4.74 -5.44 -3.08
N LEU A 34 -5.87 -5.99 -2.61
CA LEU A 34 -7.02 -6.26 -3.46
C LEU A 34 -7.53 -4.99 -4.15
N PHE A 35 -7.56 -3.87 -3.41
CA PHE A 35 -7.93 -2.58 -3.97
C PHE A 35 -6.92 -2.12 -5.03
N GLY A 36 -5.61 -2.31 -4.77
CA GLY A 36 -4.54 -2.01 -5.73
C GLY A 36 -4.65 -2.83 -7.01
N ASP A 37 -4.91 -4.13 -6.91
CA ASP A 37 -5.11 -5.03 -8.07
C ASP A 37 -6.34 -4.59 -8.90
N ILE A 38 -7.48 -4.33 -8.27
CA ILE A 38 -8.68 -3.84 -8.94
C ILE A 38 -8.39 -2.50 -9.64
N PHE A 39 -7.69 -1.61 -8.97
CA PHE A 39 -7.31 -0.31 -9.52
C PHE A 39 -6.37 -0.47 -10.73
N ALA A 40 -5.36 -1.33 -10.65
CA ALA A 40 -4.42 -1.57 -11.74
C ALA A 40 -5.14 -2.09 -12.99
N VAL A 41 -5.99 -3.10 -12.83
CA VAL A 41 -6.71 -3.74 -13.94
C VAL A 41 -7.74 -2.82 -14.59
N PHE A 42 -8.58 -2.15 -13.79
CA PHE A 42 -9.77 -1.45 -14.31
C PHE A 42 -9.58 0.04 -14.54
N ILE A 43 -8.59 0.68 -13.94
CA ILE A 43 -8.47 2.14 -13.97
C ILE A 43 -7.12 2.59 -14.54
N LEU A 44 -6.00 2.02 -14.08
CA LEU A 44 -4.68 2.51 -14.45
C LEU A 44 -4.42 2.46 -15.96
N HIS A 45 -4.75 1.35 -16.61
CA HIS A 45 -4.58 1.19 -18.06
C HIS A 45 -5.50 2.10 -18.87
N GLN A 46 -6.74 2.32 -18.42
CA GLN A 46 -7.70 3.20 -19.10
C GLN A 46 -7.33 4.68 -18.91
N ASN A 47 -6.91 5.05 -17.71
CA ASN A 47 -6.59 6.44 -17.36
C ASN A 47 -5.37 6.97 -18.16
N GLY A 48 -4.36 6.15 -18.42
CA GLY A 48 -3.22 6.51 -19.26
C GLY A 48 -3.61 6.88 -20.68
N GLY A 49 -4.45 6.05 -21.31
CA GLY A 49 -4.98 6.31 -22.67
C GLY A 49 -5.87 7.55 -22.74
N GLN A 50 -6.72 7.76 -21.72
CA GLN A 50 -7.59 8.94 -21.64
C GLN A 50 -6.80 10.23 -21.43
N THR A 51 -5.76 10.19 -20.59
CA THR A 51 -4.86 11.35 -20.39
C THR A 51 -4.14 11.72 -21.68
N GLY A 52 -3.61 10.73 -22.40
CA GLY A 52 -3.02 10.95 -23.72
C GLY A 52 -3.98 11.57 -24.72
N ALA A 53 -5.22 11.06 -24.81
CA ALA A 53 -6.26 11.60 -25.68
C ALA A 53 -6.63 13.05 -25.30
N ALA A 54 -6.73 13.37 -24.02
CA ALA A 54 -7.02 14.72 -23.55
C ALA A 54 -5.88 15.71 -23.85
N LEU A 55 -4.60 15.27 -23.77
CA LEU A 55 -3.44 16.07 -24.20
C LEU A 55 -3.47 16.34 -25.70
N MET A 56 -3.82 15.36 -26.52
CA MET A 56 -3.99 15.55 -27.97
C MET A 56 -5.13 16.53 -28.28
N ALA A 57 -6.27 16.40 -27.60
CA ALA A 57 -7.37 17.33 -27.73
C ALA A 57 -6.97 18.77 -27.34
N ALA A 58 -6.18 18.93 -26.28
CA ALA A 58 -5.64 20.24 -25.90
C ALA A 58 -4.78 20.84 -27.02
N ALA A 59 -3.90 20.04 -27.66
CA ALA A 59 -3.06 20.49 -28.77
C ALA A 59 -3.89 20.93 -29.98
N GLU A 60 -4.96 20.20 -30.35
CA GLU A 60 -5.88 20.57 -31.42
C GLU A 60 -6.61 21.90 -31.12
N GLN A 61 -7.01 22.11 -29.87
CA GLN A 61 -7.65 23.38 -29.46
C GLN A 61 -6.66 24.56 -29.49
N VAL A 62 -5.37 24.35 -29.20
CA VAL A 62 -4.35 25.37 -29.36
C VAL A 62 -4.19 25.75 -30.84
N GLU A 63 -4.14 24.78 -31.74
CA GLU A 63 -4.06 25.02 -33.17
C GLU A 63 -5.30 25.82 -33.68
N ALA A 64 -6.48 25.47 -33.16
CA ALA A 64 -7.74 26.16 -33.49
C ALA A 64 -7.87 27.55 -32.81
N GLN A 65 -6.90 27.99 -32.04
CA GLN A 65 -6.94 29.21 -31.21
C GLN A 65 -8.16 29.32 -30.29
N ASN A 66 -8.65 28.17 -29.82
CA ASN A 66 -9.81 28.03 -28.95
C ASN A 66 -9.38 27.92 -27.49
N SER A 67 -9.22 29.05 -26.82
CA SER A 67 -8.77 29.10 -25.41
C SER A 67 -9.71 28.36 -24.45
N GLU A 68 -11.04 28.43 -24.68
CA GLU A 68 -12.03 27.72 -23.86
C GLU A 68 -11.94 26.19 -24.04
N GLY A 69 -11.63 25.75 -25.26
CA GLY A 69 -11.37 24.34 -25.54
C GLY A 69 -10.12 23.81 -24.86
N VAL A 70 -9.06 24.61 -24.84
CA VAL A 70 -7.81 24.32 -24.12
C VAL A 70 -8.06 24.18 -22.62
N GLU A 71 -8.77 25.13 -22.02
CA GLU A 71 -9.09 25.12 -20.60
C GLU A 71 -9.91 23.86 -20.22
N ARG A 72 -10.90 23.49 -21.02
CA ARG A 72 -11.68 22.24 -20.81
C ARG A 72 -10.83 20.98 -20.90
N ALA A 73 -9.91 20.89 -21.86
CA ALA A 73 -9.01 19.76 -22.00
C ALA A 73 -8.05 19.64 -20.80
N PHE A 74 -7.49 20.74 -20.30
CA PHE A 74 -6.67 20.73 -19.11
C PHE A 74 -7.47 20.40 -17.85
N ALA A 75 -8.69 20.86 -17.69
CA ALA A 75 -9.57 20.48 -16.59
C ALA A 75 -9.84 18.96 -16.60
N GLN A 76 -10.04 18.36 -17.78
CA GLN A 76 -10.19 16.92 -17.93
C GLN A 76 -8.92 16.18 -17.52
N ILE A 77 -7.74 16.64 -17.94
CA ILE A 77 -6.44 16.07 -17.52
C ILE A 77 -6.30 16.13 -16.00
N GLY A 78 -6.60 17.27 -15.40
CA GLY A 78 -6.57 17.46 -13.95
C GLY A 78 -7.45 16.44 -13.21
N GLY A 79 -8.68 16.25 -13.68
CA GLY A 79 -9.61 15.26 -13.12
C GLY A 79 -9.10 13.81 -13.25
N LEU A 80 -8.49 13.44 -14.37
CA LEU A 80 -7.89 12.11 -14.56
C LEU A 80 -6.69 11.90 -13.64
N MET A 81 -5.85 12.92 -13.44
CA MET A 81 -4.70 12.85 -12.53
C MET A 81 -5.15 12.74 -11.07
N GLU A 82 -6.19 13.49 -10.67
CA GLU A 82 -6.78 13.41 -9.33
C GLU A 82 -7.39 12.03 -9.07
N ASP A 83 -8.15 11.51 -10.04
CA ASP A 83 -8.75 10.17 -9.95
C ASP A 83 -7.69 9.10 -9.73
N ARG A 84 -6.60 9.14 -10.47
CA ARG A 84 -5.47 8.24 -10.30
C ARG A 84 -4.79 8.45 -8.95
N GLY A 85 -4.49 9.68 -8.59
CA GLY A 85 -3.78 10.03 -7.35
C GLY A 85 -4.52 9.55 -6.12
N THR A 86 -5.80 9.85 -5.97
CA THR A 86 -6.61 9.44 -4.81
C THR A 86 -6.71 7.93 -4.65
N LYS A 87 -6.71 7.16 -5.74
CA LYS A 87 -6.76 5.69 -5.68
C LYS A 87 -5.41 5.09 -5.27
N VAL A 88 -4.31 5.60 -5.84
CA VAL A 88 -2.96 5.20 -5.43
C VAL A 88 -2.73 5.50 -3.95
N ASP A 89 -3.07 6.72 -3.52
CA ASP A 89 -2.89 7.14 -2.13
C ASP A 89 -3.75 6.32 -1.17
N ALA A 90 -5.00 6.01 -1.52
CA ALA A 90 -5.87 5.16 -0.72
C ALA A 90 -5.29 3.75 -0.55
N HIS A 91 -4.79 3.14 -1.64
CA HIS A 91 -4.11 1.84 -1.61
C HIS A 91 -2.88 1.86 -0.69
N VAL A 92 -2.00 2.85 -0.86
CA VAL A 92 -0.76 2.98 -0.09
C VAL A 92 -1.05 3.22 1.39
N HIS A 93 -2.00 4.11 1.73
CA HIS A 93 -2.36 4.39 3.12
C HIS A 93 -3.01 3.17 3.80
N MET A 94 -3.82 2.40 3.09
CA MET A 94 -4.44 1.19 3.64
C MET A 94 -3.39 0.12 3.94
N SER A 95 -2.50 -0.16 3.00
CA SER A 95 -1.41 -1.12 3.17
C SER A 95 -0.42 -0.65 4.24
N GLY A 96 -0.04 0.63 4.24
CA GLY A 96 0.85 1.25 5.22
C GLY A 96 0.29 1.20 6.65
N ALA A 97 -1.00 1.46 6.83
CA ALA A 97 -1.67 1.30 8.13
C ALA A 97 -1.63 -0.17 8.59
N GLY A 98 -1.79 -1.12 7.67
CA GLY A 98 -1.66 -2.54 7.97
C GLY A 98 -0.24 -2.91 8.44
N TYR A 99 0.81 -2.47 7.75
CA TYR A 99 2.19 -2.67 8.18
C TYR A 99 2.46 -2.05 9.56
N LEU A 100 1.97 -0.83 9.78
CA LEU A 100 2.14 -0.15 11.05
C LEU A 100 1.40 -0.87 12.19
N ALA A 101 0.20 -1.43 11.91
CA ALA A 101 -0.52 -2.27 12.88
C ALA A 101 0.32 -3.49 13.30
N LEU A 102 0.96 -4.18 12.35
CA LEU A 102 1.84 -5.31 12.63
C LEU A 102 3.06 -4.89 13.46
N LEU A 103 3.69 -3.74 13.16
CA LEU A 103 4.78 -3.19 13.95
C LEU A 103 4.32 -2.84 15.37
N LEU A 104 3.17 -2.17 15.52
CA LEU A 104 2.59 -1.87 16.82
C LEU A 104 2.30 -3.14 17.63
N ALA A 105 1.82 -4.21 16.98
CA ALA A 105 1.61 -5.49 17.64
C ALA A 105 2.91 -6.06 18.23
N LEU A 106 4.05 -5.91 17.55
CA LEU A 106 5.35 -6.36 18.03
C LEU A 106 5.84 -5.55 19.24
N VAL A 107 5.49 -4.27 19.33
CA VAL A 107 5.93 -3.41 20.44
C VAL A 107 4.96 -3.39 21.62
N GLN A 108 3.76 -3.95 21.51
CA GLN A 108 2.76 -3.97 22.59
C GLN A 108 3.26 -4.50 23.93
N PRO A 109 4.13 -5.54 24.02
CA PRO A 109 4.71 -6.00 25.30
C PRO A 109 5.50 -4.92 26.04
N TYR A 110 6.05 -3.95 25.31
CA TYR A 110 6.89 -2.87 25.83
C TYR A 110 6.13 -1.58 26.12
N VAL A 111 4.84 -1.53 25.84
CA VAL A 111 4.00 -0.36 26.10
C VAL A 111 3.45 -0.44 27.52
N ALA A 112 3.87 0.46 28.42
CA ALA A 112 3.47 0.48 29.83
C ALA A 112 2.13 1.20 30.04
N LEU A 113 1.08 0.74 29.33
CA LEU A 113 -0.31 1.19 29.48
C LEU A 113 -1.19 0.04 29.97
N SER A 114 -2.38 0.39 30.54
CA SER A 114 -3.34 -0.63 30.96
C SER A 114 -3.85 -1.46 29.77
N LEU A 115 -4.19 -2.72 30.00
CA LEU A 115 -4.74 -3.61 28.96
C LEU A 115 -6.00 -3.03 28.30
N GLY A 116 -6.84 -2.34 29.08
CA GLY A 116 -8.01 -1.64 28.56
C GLY A 116 -7.63 -0.51 27.61
N THR A 117 -6.67 0.33 28.00
CA THR A 117 -6.17 1.44 27.19
C THR A 117 -5.56 0.93 25.88
N LYS A 118 -4.68 -0.08 25.96
CA LYS A 118 -4.08 -0.70 24.76
C LYS A 118 -5.12 -1.21 23.77
N ARG A 119 -6.19 -1.86 24.29
CA ARG A 119 -7.29 -2.37 23.46
C ARG A 119 -8.08 -1.24 22.80
N VAL A 120 -8.33 -0.13 23.50
CA VAL A 120 -8.99 1.05 22.93
C VAL A 120 -8.12 1.66 21.85
N LEU A 121 -6.82 1.87 22.12
CA LEU A 121 -5.88 2.41 21.14
C LEU A 121 -5.79 1.52 19.90
N ALA A 122 -5.72 0.20 20.05
CA ALA A 122 -5.72 -0.72 18.91
C ALA A 122 -6.99 -0.61 18.05
N LYS A 123 -8.17 -0.50 18.68
CA LYS A 123 -9.43 -0.30 17.95
C LYS A 123 -9.46 1.05 17.24
N LEU A 124 -9.07 2.13 17.90
CA LEU A 124 -9.00 3.47 17.31
C LEU A 124 -8.03 3.50 16.13
N PHE A 125 -6.86 2.86 16.27
CA PHE A 125 -5.88 2.73 15.20
C PHE A 125 -6.47 2.04 13.97
N LEU A 126 -7.07 0.87 14.14
CA LEU A 126 -7.66 0.10 13.04
C LEU A 126 -8.83 0.83 12.39
N THR A 127 -9.68 1.49 13.19
CA THR A 127 -10.78 2.31 12.67
C THR A 127 -10.24 3.46 11.81
N ALA A 128 -9.26 4.19 12.31
CA ALA A 128 -8.63 5.28 11.56
C ALA A 128 -7.88 4.76 10.33
N GLY A 129 -7.22 3.59 10.42
CA GLY A 129 -6.56 2.92 9.30
C GLY A 129 -7.50 2.48 8.18
N VAL A 130 -8.81 2.35 8.46
CA VAL A 130 -9.84 2.16 7.43
C VAL A 130 -10.39 3.50 6.95
N LEU A 131 -10.71 4.42 7.87
CA LEU A 131 -11.37 5.68 7.52
C LEU A 131 -10.48 6.62 6.69
N LEU A 132 -9.17 6.65 6.97
CA LEU A 132 -8.23 7.48 6.23
C LEU A 132 -8.22 7.14 4.72
N PRO A 133 -7.92 5.91 4.29
CA PRO A 133 -7.92 5.58 2.87
C PRO A 133 -9.31 5.67 2.23
N VAL A 134 -10.39 5.39 2.97
CA VAL A 134 -11.76 5.59 2.47
C VAL A 134 -12.03 7.08 2.23
N GLY A 135 -11.64 7.95 3.15
CA GLY A 135 -11.74 9.40 2.96
C GLY A 135 -10.96 9.87 1.74
N ILE A 136 -9.69 9.45 1.60
CA ILE A 136 -8.85 9.79 0.45
C ILE A 136 -9.48 9.31 -0.87
N PHE A 137 -9.95 8.07 -0.93
CA PHE A 137 -10.63 7.53 -2.10
C PHE A 137 -11.85 8.36 -2.52
N LEU A 138 -12.63 8.83 -1.55
CA LEU A 138 -13.86 9.58 -1.79
C LEU A 138 -13.60 11.04 -2.20
N ILE A 139 -12.40 11.59 -1.99
CA ILE A 139 -12.05 12.97 -2.36
C ILE A 139 -12.35 13.24 -3.83
N HIS A 140 -11.97 12.35 -4.73
CA HIS A 140 -12.24 12.49 -6.16
C HIS A 140 -13.74 12.68 -6.48
N TYR A 141 -14.62 12.02 -5.73
CA TYR A 141 -16.07 12.05 -5.99
C TYR A 141 -16.80 13.22 -5.32
N VAL A 142 -16.25 13.74 -4.23
CA VAL A 142 -16.86 14.80 -3.42
C VAL A 142 -16.20 16.15 -3.65
N GLY A 143 -15.03 16.14 -4.29
CA GLY A 143 -14.22 17.33 -4.59
C GLY A 143 -13.24 17.67 -3.47
N LEU A 144 -12.08 18.15 -3.91
CA LEU A 144 -11.05 18.78 -3.09
C LEU A 144 -11.22 20.30 -3.20
N ALA A 145 -11.73 20.91 -2.17
CA ALA A 145 -11.64 22.36 -2.07
C ALA A 145 -10.44 22.71 -1.18
N TYR A 146 -9.24 22.69 -1.73
CA TYR A 146 -8.00 23.12 -1.05
C TYR A 146 -7.81 24.64 -1.01
N SER A 147 -8.80 25.41 -1.38
CA SER A 147 -8.75 26.82 -1.09
C SER A 147 -9.18 27.06 0.36
N PRO A 148 -8.43 27.82 1.16
CA PRO A 148 -8.84 28.17 2.53
C PRO A 148 -10.18 28.95 2.56
N PHE A 149 -10.70 29.34 1.40
CA PHE A 149 -11.96 30.07 1.22
C PHE A 149 -13.03 29.27 0.46
N ALA A 150 -12.73 28.03 0.02
CA ALA A 150 -13.69 27.18 -0.65
C ALA A 150 -14.30 26.16 0.33
N VAL A 151 -15.48 25.64 -0.01
CA VAL A 151 -16.15 24.62 0.80
C VAL A 151 -15.30 23.36 0.80
N ILE A 152 -14.78 23.00 1.97
CA ILE A 152 -14.04 21.75 2.17
C ILE A 152 -15.03 20.59 2.01
N GLY A 153 -14.71 19.65 1.10
CA GLY A 153 -15.50 18.43 0.93
C GLY A 153 -15.45 17.58 2.20
N TRP A 154 -16.57 16.98 2.58
CA TRP A 154 -16.66 16.14 3.79
C TRP A 154 -15.68 14.95 3.77
N ALA A 155 -15.30 14.46 2.58
CA ALA A 155 -14.32 13.37 2.44
C ALA A 155 -12.92 13.78 2.90
N SER A 156 -12.48 15.02 2.63
CA SER A 156 -11.23 15.57 3.15
C SER A 156 -11.27 15.67 4.67
N VAL A 157 -12.38 16.15 5.24
CA VAL A 157 -12.56 16.22 6.70
C VAL A 157 -12.46 14.82 7.32
N LEU A 158 -13.04 13.80 6.66
CA LEU A 158 -12.96 12.43 7.12
C LEU A 158 -11.51 11.91 7.10
N ALA A 159 -10.78 12.14 5.99
CA ALA A 159 -9.39 11.72 5.85
C ALA A 159 -8.49 12.42 6.90
N ASP A 160 -8.60 13.74 7.02
CA ASP A 160 -7.80 14.53 7.96
C ASP A 160 -8.07 14.14 9.42
N SER A 161 -9.35 13.95 9.77
CA SER A 161 -9.77 13.51 11.11
C SER A 161 -9.22 12.12 11.43
N ALA A 162 -9.27 11.19 10.47
CA ALA A 162 -8.71 9.86 10.63
C ALA A 162 -7.18 9.89 10.74
N GLY A 163 -6.50 10.71 9.93
CA GLY A 163 -5.05 10.95 10.03
C GLY A 163 -4.66 11.52 11.40
N ALA A 164 -5.38 12.53 11.89
CA ALA A 164 -5.17 13.09 13.21
C ALA A 164 -5.37 12.04 14.32
N LEU A 165 -6.38 11.17 14.19
CA LEU A 165 -6.62 10.08 15.13
C LEU A 165 -5.46 9.06 15.13
N LEU A 166 -4.89 8.71 13.98
CA LEU A 166 -3.69 7.87 13.91
C LEU A 166 -2.53 8.52 14.66
N ILE A 167 -2.30 9.81 14.47
CA ILE A 167 -1.24 10.55 15.17
C ILE A 167 -1.47 10.49 16.69
N VAL A 168 -2.68 10.74 17.17
CA VAL A 168 -3.00 10.68 18.60
C VAL A 168 -2.72 9.29 19.18
N VAL A 169 -3.12 8.23 18.47
CA VAL A 169 -2.82 6.85 18.90
C VAL A 169 -1.33 6.60 18.94
N LEU A 170 -0.57 7.00 17.91
CA LEU A 170 0.88 6.81 17.88
C LEU A 170 1.61 7.58 18.99
N VAL A 171 1.16 8.79 19.31
CA VAL A 171 1.67 9.56 20.46
C VAL A 171 1.41 8.83 21.76
N ALA A 172 0.20 8.29 21.96
CA ALA A 172 -0.14 7.53 23.15
C ALA A 172 0.68 6.22 23.28
N GLU A 173 0.91 5.49 22.19
CA GLU A 173 1.75 4.30 22.15
C GLU A 173 3.22 4.66 22.46
N THR A 174 3.73 5.73 21.86
CA THR A 174 5.09 6.25 22.11
C THR A 174 5.26 6.68 23.56
N TRP A 175 4.25 7.32 24.14
CA TRP A 175 4.23 7.66 25.57
C TRP A 175 4.30 6.40 26.45
N GLY A 176 3.53 5.37 26.12
CA GLY A 176 3.55 4.09 26.80
C GLY A 176 4.92 3.40 26.71
N LEU A 177 5.59 3.45 25.56
CA LEU A 177 6.97 3.00 25.37
C LEU A 177 7.96 3.79 26.24
N TRP A 178 7.84 5.11 26.24
CA TRP A 178 8.68 5.98 27.06
C TRP A 178 8.53 5.68 28.57
N LEU A 179 7.31 5.47 29.04
CA LEU A 179 7.05 5.07 30.42
C LEU A 179 7.71 3.73 30.75
N TYR A 180 7.66 2.76 29.84
CA TYR A 180 8.32 1.47 30.00
C TYR A 180 9.83 1.64 30.20
N PHE A 181 10.50 2.36 29.31
CA PHE A 181 11.95 2.57 29.39
C PHE A 181 12.36 3.41 30.62
N ARG A 182 11.53 4.38 31.01
CA ARG A 182 11.79 5.20 32.21
C ARG A 182 11.65 4.41 33.51
N SER A 183 10.74 3.45 33.56
CA SER A 183 10.45 2.70 34.81
C SER A 183 11.56 1.74 35.24
N ARG A 184 12.61 1.57 34.44
CA ARG A 184 13.71 0.60 34.66
C ARG A 184 13.22 -0.83 34.98
N ARG A 185 11.96 -1.14 34.72
CA ARG A 185 11.41 -2.50 34.80
C ARG A 185 11.85 -3.27 33.55
N VAL A 186 13.16 -3.45 33.43
CA VAL A 186 13.71 -4.40 32.48
C VAL A 186 13.50 -5.77 33.09
N GLY A 187 12.26 -6.25 33.05
CA GLY A 187 12.03 -7.70 33.16
C GLY A 187 12.69 -8.38 31.97
N PRO A 188 13.03 -9.64 32.04
CA PRO A 188 13.68 -10.34 30.95
C PRO A 188 12.73 -10.37 29.73
N VAL A 189 12.95 -9.41 28.85
CA VAL A 189 12.25 -9.31 27.55
C VAL A 189 12.48 -10.56 26.70
N GLU A 190 13.55 -11.31 26.97
CA GLU A 190 13.84 -12.58 26.32
C GLU A 190 12.73 -13.64 26.45
N ALA A 191 11.86 -13.55 27.47
CA ALA A 191 10.76 -14.48 27.64
C ALA A 191 9.55 -14.19 26.71
N ALA A 192 9.47 -13.01 26.12
CA ALA A 192 8.32 -12.59 25.31
C ALA A 192 8.42 -12.96 23.83
N LEU A 193 9.59 -13.25 23.30
CA LEU A 193 9.78 -13.72 21.95
C LEU A 193 9.93 -15.24 21.97
N PRO A 194 8.96 -16.00 21.43
CA PRO A 194 9.14 -17.43 21.29
C PRO A 194 10.45 -17.70 20.56
N SER A 195 11.33 -18.53 21.14
CA SER A 195 12.57 -18.99 20.51
C SER A 195 12.28 -19.96 19.34
N ASP A 196 11.12 -19.78 18.72
CA ASP A 196 10.62 -20.62 17.65
C ASP A 196 11.55 -20.53 16.44
N ARG A 197 12.23 -21.66 16.17
CA ARG A 197 13.07 -21.87 15.01
C ARG A 197 12.33 -22.63 13.91
N SER A 198 11.01 -22.50 13.86
CA SER A 198 10.18 -23.18 12.86
C SER A 198 10.68 -22.89 11.44
N TRP A 199 10.42 -23.83 10.55
CA TRP A 199 10.77 -23.70 9.13
C TRP A 199 10.13 -22.43 8.52
N GLU A 200 8.87 -22.18 8.86
CA GLU A 200 8.08 -21.06 8.36
C GLU A 200 8.73 -19.72 8.73
N ARG A 201 9.11 -19.57 9.99
CA ARG A 201 9.76 -18.35 10.48
C ARG A 201 11.08 -18.10 9.77
N ARG A 202 11.93 -19.13 9.66
CA ARG A 202 13.23 -19.00 8.98
C ARG A 202 13.05 -18.70 7.50
N THR A 203 12.10 -19.37 6.84
CA THR A 203 11.84 -19.20 5.41
C THR A 203 11.30 -17.80 5.11
N LEU A 204 10.36 -17.29 5.91
CA LEU A 204 9.84 -15.92 5.77
C LEU A 204 10.92 -14.88 6.06
N LEU A 205 11.73 -15.07 7.10
CA LEU A 205 12.79 -14.12 7.44
C LEU A 205 13.86 -14.07 6.36
N SER A 206 14.37 -15.24 5.92
CA SER A 206 15.38 -15.29 4.86
C SER A 206 14.84 -14.86 3.50
N GLY A 207 13.65 -15.33 3.11
CA GLY A 207 13.00 -14.95 1.87
C GLY A 207 12.69 -13.44 1.83
N GLY A 208 12.15 -12.89 2.92
CA GLY A 208 11.90 -11.47 3.04
C GLY A 208 13.18 -10.63 2.95
N THR A 209 14.27 -11.06 3.62
CA THR A 209 15.56 -10.37 3.54
C THR A 209 16.11 -10.38 2.10
N VAL A 210 15.99 -11.51 1.40
CA VAL A 210 16.42 -11.61 -0.01
C VAL A 210 15.58 -10.68 -0.89
N LEU A 211 14.25 -10.63 -0.70
CA LEU A 211 13.39 -9.72 -1.46
C LEU A 211 13.78 -8.26 -1.21
N VAL A 212 13.98 -7.85 0.04
CA VAL A 212 14.43 -6.48 0.38
C VAL A 212 15.75 -6.17 -0.32
N LEU A 213 16.73 -7.08 -0.26
CA LEU A 213 18.00 -6.89 -0.95
C LEU A 213 17.83 -6.76 -2.46
N LEU A 214 17.02 -7.62 -3.09
CA LEU A 214 16.73 -7.53 -4.52
C LEU A 214 16.07 -6.21 -4.89
N GLY A 215 15.13 -5.73 -4.04
CA GLY A 215 14.50 -4.43 -4.23
C GLY A 215 15.51 -3.29 -4.18
N PHE A 216 16.40 -3.26 -3.18
CA PHE A 216 17.47 -2.25 -3.11
C PHE A 216 18.42 -2.32 -4.29
N LEU A 217 18.82 -3.52 -4.74
CA LEU A 217 19.68 -3.68 -5.92
C LEU A 217 18.99 -3.17 -7.19
N HIS A 218 17.68 -3.48 -7.37
CA HIS A 218 16.91 -2.94 -8.50
C HIS A 218 16.81 -1.42 -8.43
N GLY A 219 16.49 -0.85 -7.26
CA GLY A 219 16.42 0.60 -7.09
C GLY A 219 17.76 1.30 -7.36
N ALA A 220 18.88 0.72 -6.87
CA ALA A 220 20.21 1.26 -7.11
C ALA A 220 20.59 1.19 -8.59
N TRP A 221 20.28 0.07 -9.27
CA TRP A 221 20.48 -0.08 -10.72
C TRP A 221 19.64 0.93 -11.50
N TYR A 222 18.36 1.06 -11.17
CA TYR A 222 17.48 2.03 -11.82
C TYR A 222 17.96 3.47 -11.61
N ALA A 223 18.29 3.85 -10.38
CA ALA A 223 18.79 5.20 -10.07
C ALA A 223 20.14 5.49 -10.74
N GLY A 224 21.06 4.52 -10.77
CA GLY A 224 22.40 4.73 -11.31
C GLY A 224 22.51 4.69 -12.83
N VAL A 225 21.59 3.98 -13.50
CA VAL A 225 21.67 3.74 -14.96
C VAL A 225 20.53 4.42 -15.71
N HIS A 226 19.30 4.24 -15.28
CA HIS A 226 18.12 4.64 -16.07
C HIS A 226 17.52 5.99 -15.69
N LEU A 227 17.65 6.42 -14.45
CA LEU A 227 17.01 7.67 -14.00
C LEU A 227 17.52 8.88 -14.79
N TYR A 228 18.82 8.98 -14.98
CA TYR A 228 19.44 10.07 -15.77
C TYR A 228 19.05 10.02 -17.24
N GLU A 229 18.96 8.83 -17.82
CA GLU A 229 18.49 8.66 -19.20
C GLU A 229 17.02 9.05 -19.35
N HIS A 230 16.19 8.72 -18.39
CA HIS A 230 14.78 9.11 -18.36
C HIS A 230 14.63 10.61 -18.24
N GLU A 231 15.37 11.26 -17.34
CA GLU A 231 15.32 12.73 -17.19
C GLU A 231 15.80 13.45 -18.47
N ALA A 232 16.88 12.97 -19.09
CA ALA A 232 17.35 13.53 -20.36
C ALA A 232 16.35 13.34 -21.50
N ARG A 233 15.69 12.19 -21.58
CA ARG A 233 14.62 11.92 -22.58
C ARG A 233 13.41 12.80 -22.29
N GLU A 234 13.01 13.00 -21.03
CA GLU A 234 11.90 13.86 -20.63
C GLU A 234 12.12 15.29 -21.09
N VAL A 235 13.28 15.87 -20.79
CA VAL A 235 13.65 17.24 -21.26
C VAL A 235 13.63 17.34 -22.78
N LYS A 236 14.14 16.36 -23.49
CA LYS A 236 14.15 16.31 -24.95
C LYS A 236 12.74 16.26 -25.54
N ILE A 237 11.86 15.42 -24.98
CA ILE A 237 10.46 15.29 -25.44
C ILE A 237 9.68 16.57 -25.16
N LEU A 238 9.84 17.18 -23.98
CA LEU A 238 9.19 18.45 -23.65
C LEU A 238 9.68 19.57 -24.55
N GLY A 239 10.99 19.61 -24.88
CA GLY A 239 11.53 20.54 -25.87
C GLY A 239 10.90 20.34 -27.25
N ALA A 240 10.74 19.10 -27.69
CA ALA A 240 10.09 18.80 -28.96
C ALA A 240 8.61 19.22 -29.00
N VAL A 241 7.88 19.14 -27.87
CA VAL A 241 6.52 19.68 -27.77
C VAL A 241 6.50 21.18 -27.99
N VAL A 242 7.42 21.91 -27.35
CA VAL A 242 7.53 23.37 -27.48
C VAL A 242 7.84 23.77 -28.92
N ASP A 243 8.85 23.14 -29.54
CA ASP A 243 9.27 23.42 -30.92
C ASP A 243 8.15 23.12 -31.93
N ALA A 244 7.49 21.97 -31.77
CA ALA A 244 6.37 21.58 -32.61
C ALA A 244 5.17 22.52 -32.48
N THR A 245 4.87 22.98 -31.28
CA THR A 245 3.80 23.97 -31.01
C THR A 245 4.15 25.32 -31.65
N ALA A 246 5.39 25.78 -31.51
CA ALA A 246 5.85 27.02 -32.13
C ALA A 246 5.79 26.96 -33.68
N ALA A 247 6.00 25.79 -34.25
CA ALA A 247 5.89 25.54 -35.69
C ALA A 247 4.44 25.27 -36.17
N ALA A 248 3.43 25.30 -35.30
CA ALA A 248 2.04 24.92 -35.57
C ALA A 248 1.90 23.52 -36.19
N ASN A 249 2.72 22.56 -35.75
CA ASN A 249 2.75 21.20 -36.26
C ASN A 249 2.05 20.23 -35.30
N ALA A 250 0.72 20.12 -35.45
CA ALA A 250 -0.12 19.29 -34.57
C ALA A 250 0.30 17.81 -34.54
N SER A 251 0.74 17.24 -35.68
CA SER A 251 1.15 15.84 -35.72
C SER A 251 2.43 15.56 -34.92
N ALA A 252 3.39 16.52 -34.93
CA ALA A 252 4.60 16.41 -34.12
C ALA A 252 4.31 16.59 -32.62
N VAL A 253 3.38 17.47 -32.27
CA VAL A 253 2.90 17.64 -30.87
C VAL A 253 2.25 16.34 -30.38
N ALA A 254 1.37 15.73 -31.20
CA ALA A 254 0.71 14.46 -30.85
C ALA A 254 1.74 13.33 -30.64
N GLN A 255 2.73 13.20 -31.52
CA GLN A 255 3.78 12.19 -31.40
C GLN A 255 4.60 12.40 -30.11
N ALA A 256 5.05 13.64 -29.84
CA ALA A 256 5.80 13.95 -28.63
C ALA A 256 4.96 13.70 -27.35
N GLY A 257 3.65 13.96 -27.41
CA GLY A 257 2.74 13.63 -26.30
C GLY A 257 2.64 12.12 -26.03
N GLN A 258 2.60 11.28 -27.07
CA GLN A 258 2.63 9.82 -26.94
C GLN A 258 3.98 9.35 -26.36
N ASP A 259 5.10 9.86 -26.86
CA ASP A 259 6.43 9.53 -26.38
C ASP A 259 6.59 9.90 -24.89
N TYR A 260 6.03 11.02 -24.48
CA TYR A 260 5.99 11.44 -23.07
C TYR A 260 5.16 10.45 -22.21
N GLY A 261 3.99 10.08 -22.67
CA GLY A 261 3.13 9.11 -21.99
C GLY A 261 3.82 7.75 -21.80
N LEU A 262 4.54 7.26 -22.80
CA LEU A 262 5.34 6.01 -22.74
C LEU A 262 6.46 6.14 -21.71
N LEU A 263 7.20 7.26 -21.73
CA LEU A 263 8.27 7.50 -20.77
C LEU A 263 7.79 7.55 -19.33
N LEU A 264 6.67 8.20 -19.07
CA LEU A 264 6.04 8.22 -17.74
C LEU A 264 5.59 6.82 -17.32
N GLY A 265 5.05 6.02 -18.24
CA GLY A 265 4.70 4.62 -18.00
C GLY A 265 5.92 3.78 -17.61
N GLU A 266 7.03 3.86 -18.35
CA GLU A 266 8.27 3.18 -18.03
C GLU A 266 8.78 3.55 -16.62
N LYS A 267 8.76 4.84 -16.26
CA LYS A 267 9.16 5.34 -14.95
C LYS A 267 8.27 4.78 -13.83
N ALA A 268 6.97 4.83 -14.03
CA ALA A 268 5.99 4.35 -13.04
C ALA A 268 6.13 2.84 -12.78
N VAL A 269 6.30 2.03 -13.82
CA VAL A 269 6.47 0.57 -13.73
C VAL A 269 7.76 0.21 -12.99
N ASN A 270 8.88 0.88 -13.28
CA ASN A 270 10.14 0.63 -12.57
C ASN A 270 10.02 0.96 -11.07
N ILE A 271 9.39 2.09 -10.74
CA ILE A 271 9.15 2.49 -9.35
C ILE A 271 8.21 1.48 -8.65
N ALA A 272 7.13 1.07 -9.31
CA ALA A 272 6.20 0.10 -8.76
C ALA A 272 6.86 -1.25 -8.48
N ALA A 273 7.62 -1.78 -9.45
CA ALA A 273 8.32 -3.05 -9.29
C ALA A 273 9.31 -2.99 -8.10
N HIS A 274 10.12 -1.93 -8.02
CA HIS A 274 11.05 -1.70 -6.91
C HIS A 274 10.34 -1.65 -5.56
N SER A 275 9.28 -0.86 -5.44
CA SER A 275 8.53 -0.69 -4.20
C SER A 275 7.90 -1.99 -3.74
N HIS A 276 7.22 -2.72 -4.63
CA HIS A 276 6.58 -3.99 -4.29
C HIS A 276 7.54 -5.07 -3.80
N VAL A 277 8.74 -5.17 -4.40
CA VAL A 277 9.76 -6.13 -3.90
C VAL A 277 10.14 -5.82 -2.46
N ILE A 278 10.38 -4.54 -2.13
CA ILE A 278 10.75 -4.14 -0.76
C ILE A 278 9.58 -4.37 0.20
N GLU A 279 8.39 -3.93 -0.16
CA GLU A 279 7.20 -4.05 0.69
C GLU A 279 6.87 -5.50 1.02
N PHE A 280 6.91 -6.40 0.05
CA PHE A 280 6.68 -7.82 0.29
C PHE A 280 7.81 -8.47 1.09
N GLY A 281 9.03 -8.01 0.91
CA GLY A 281 10.14 -8.43 1.75
C GLY A 281 9.92 -8.04 3.22
N LEU A 282 9.52 -6.79 3.48
CA LEU A 282 9.17 -6.31 4.81
C LEU A 282 7.96 -7.07 5.38
N LEU A 283 6.93 -7.33 4.57
CA LEU A 283 5.78 -8.14 4.95
C LEU A 283 6.20 -9.53 5.41
N ALA A 284 7.04 -10.22 4.63
CA ALA A 284 7.52 -11.55 4.97
C ALA A 284 8.32 -11.52 6.29
N ILE A 285 9.18 -10.53 6.49
CA ILE A 285 9.93 -10.35 7.74
C ILE A 285 8.96 -10.16 8.92
N LEU A 286 7.96 -9.28 8.82
CA LEU A 286 6.96 -9.06 9.86
C LEU A 286 6.17 -10.32 10.16
N LEU A 287 5.71 -11.04 9.13
CA LEU A 287 4.97 -12.28 9.27
C LEU A 287 5.81 -13.40 9.90
N SER A 288 7.15 -13.36 9.77
CA SER A 288 8.04 -14.32 10.44
C SER A 288 7.91 -14.25 11.96
N PHE A 289 7.72 -13.06 12.52
CA PHE A 289 7.51 -12.86 13.96
C PHE A 289 6.09 -13.22 14.43
N ILE A 290 5.14 -13.28 13.50
CA ILE A 290 3.73 -13.56 13.78
C ILE A 290 3.42 -15.07 13.69
N GLN A 291 4.28 -15.86 13.07
CA GLN A 291 4.05 -17.31 12.86
C GLN A 291 3.66 -18.08 14.12
N PRO A 292 4.20 -17.83 15.32
CA PRO A 292 3.77 -18.52 16.55
C PRO A 292 2.28 -18.32 16.86
N TYR A 293 1.67 -17.27 16.37
CA TYR A 293 0.25 -16.93 16.59
C TYR A 293 -0.67 -17.44 15.49
N VAL A 294 -0.12 -18.06 14.44
CA VAL A 294 -0.90 -18.65 13.34
C VAL A 294 -1.25 -20.09 13.70
N PHE A 295 -2.44 -20.30 14.24
CA PHE A 295 -2.92 -21.61 14.67
C PHE A 295 -3.47 -22.43 13.50
N LEU A 296 -2.56 -23.01 12.73
CA LEU A 296 -2.83 -23.91 11.61
C LEU A 296 -1.91 -25.13 11.73
N SER A 297 -2.27 -26.23 11.06
CA SER A 297 -1.35 -27.37 10.92
C SER A 297 -0.12 -26.97 10.09
N ASP A 298 1.04 -27.57 10.35
CA ASP A 298 2.31 -27.26 9.69
C ASP A 298 2.18 -27.35 8.16
N LYS A 299 1.42 -28.32 7.66
CA LYS A 299 1.13 -28.46 6.22
C LYS A 299 0.50 -27.18 5.63
N TRP A 300 -0.45 -26.57 6.34
CA TRP A 300 -1.10 -25.33 5.87
C TRP A 300 -0.22 -24.11 6.06
N LYS A 301 0.55 -24.02 7.15
CA LYS A 301 1.53 -22.97 7.34
C LYS A 301 2.56 -22.98 6.21
N HIS A 302 3.17 -24.14 5.91
CA HIS A 302 4.12 -24.28 4.80
C HIS A 302 3.52 -23.85 3.45
N ARG A 303 2.28 -24.24 3.18
CA ARG A 303 1.60 -23.82 1.93
C ARG A 303 1.46 -22.32 1.83
N TRP A 304 0.96 -21.68 2.89
CA TRP A 304 0.74 -20.24 2.88
C TRP A 304 2.05 -19.46 2.80
N VAL A 305 3.10 -19.90 3.47
CA VAL A 305 4.44 -19.30 3.36
C VAL A 305 4.96 -19.40 1.92
N ASN A 306 4.85 -20.56 1.29
CA ASN A 306 5.31 -20.75 -0.09
C ASN A 306 4.48 -19.94 -1.09
N VAL A 307 3.16 -19.90 -0.95
CA VAL A 307 2.27 -19.09 -1.80
C VAL A 307 2.56 -17.61 -1.65
N LEU A 308 2.76 -17.12 -0.40
CA LEU A 308 3.14 -15.74 -0.14
C LEU A 308 4.43 -15.38 -0.86
N LEU A 309 5.52 -16.12 -0.61
CA LEU A 309 6.84 -15.80 -1.18
C LEU A 309 6.87 -15.94 -2.71
N ALA A 310 6.16 -16.93 -3.26
CA ALA A 310 6.03 -17.06 -4.71
C ALA A 310 5.28 -15.86 -5.31
N GLY A 311 4.13 -15.47 -4.75
CA GLY A 311 3.39 -14.28 -5.18
C GLY A 311 4.20 -13.00 -5.03
N SER A 312 4.93 -12.86 -3.92
CA SER A 312 5.82 -11.72 -3.64
C SER A 312 6.98 -11.58 -4.64
N LEU A 313 7.36 -12.65 -5.32
CA LEU A 313 8.36 -12.62 -6.38
C LEU A 313 7.72 -12.42 -7.76
N ILE A 314 6.61 -13.12 -8.02
CA ILE A 314 5.92 -13.10 -9.32
C ILE A 314 5.42 -11.69 -9.64
N LEU A 315 4.72 -11.03 -8.70
CA LEU A 315 4.11 -9.73 -8.95
C LEU A 315 5.13 -8.69 -9.41
N PRO A 316 6.20 -8.34 -8.66
CA PRO A 316 7.11 -7.28 -9.06
C PRO A 316 7.91 -7.63 -10.31
N VAL A 317 8.25 -8.90 -10.52
CA VAL A 317 8.94 -9.34 -11.76
C VAL A 317 8.01 -9.18 -12.96
N ALA A 318 6.74 -9.55 -12.83
CA ALA A 318 5.78 -9.42 -13.91
C ALA A 318 5.45 -7.94 -14.18
N VAL A 319 5.29 -7.10 -13.14
CA VAL A 319 5.17 -5.63 -13.29
C VAL A 319 6.35 -5.07 -14.07
N PHE A 320 7.59 -5.44 -13.74
CA PHE A 320 8.76 -4.99 -14.49
C PHE A 320 8.71 -5.43 -15.96
N LEU A 321 8.26 -6.66 -16.23
CA LEU A 321 8.12 -7.19 -17.58
C LEU A 321 6.98 -6.56 -18.39
N GLU A 322 6.07 -5.85 -17.74
CA GLU A 322 4.96 -5.15 -18.39
C GLU A 322 5.45 -4.09 -19.38
N ILE A 323 6.60 -3.46 -19.12
CA ILE A 323 7.25 -2.54 -20.06
C ILE A 323 7.43 -3.18 -21.45
N LYS A 324 7.74 -4.49 -21.49
CA LYS A 324 8.02 -5.19 -22.73
C LYS A 324 6.83 -5.99 -23.27
N TYR A 325 6.06 -6.61 -22.40
CA TYR A 325 5.02 -7.59 -22.76
C TYR A 325 3.59 -7.09 -22.52
N GLY A 326 3.43 -5.86 -21.98
CA GLY A 326 2.14 -5.19 -21.78
C GLY A 326 1.17 -6.02 -20.93
N LEU A 327 -0.08 -6.06 -21.33
CA LEU A 327 -1.18 -6.68 -20.59
C LEU A 327 -0.98 -8.16 -20.23
N VAL A 328 -0.18 -8.91 -20.99
CA VAL A 328 0.08 -10.32 -20.65
C VAL A 328 0.91 -10.41 -19.37
N ALA A 329 1.93 -9.57 -19.24
CA ALA A 329 2.73 -9.50 -18.02
C ALA A 329 1.91 -8.91 -16.86
N GLY A 330 1.07 -7.90 -17.12
CA GLY A 330 0.13 -7.35 -16.15
C GLY A 330 -0.79 -8.43 -15.57
N GLY A 331 -1.40 -9.27 -16.40
CA GLY A 331 -2.21 -10.39 -15.93
C GLY A 331 -1.44 -11.42 -15.07
N ILE A 332 -0.14 -11.64 -15.32
CA ILE A 332 0.71 -12.48 -14.48
C ILE A 332 0.99 -11.76 -13.14
N ALA A 333 1.18 -10.44 -13.15
CA ALA A 333 1.35 -9.64 -11.95
C ALA A 333 0.12 -9.75 -11.03
N ASP A 334 -1.09 -9.64 -11.60
CA ASP A 334 -2.35 -9.78 -10.87
C ASP A 334 -2.47 -11.16 -10.19
N VAL A 335 -2.07 -12.24 -10.88
CA VAL A 335 -2.02 -13.58 -10.28
C VAL A 335 -1.04 -13.60 -9.10
N GLY A 336 0.11 -12.96 -9.21
CA GLY A 336 1.08 -12.81 -8.12
C GLY A 336 0.48 -12.08 -6.91
N GLY A 337 -0.21 -10.97 -7.13
CA GLY A 337 -0.93 -10.20 -6.11
C GLY A 337 -2.00 -11.04 -5.41
N LEU A 338 -2.83 -11.73 -6.21
CA LEU A 338 -3.87 -12.62 -5.68
C LEU A 338 -3.27 -13.75 -4.80
N MET A 339 -2.12 -14.31 -5.17
CA MET A 339 -1.42 -15.31 -4.36
C MET A 339 -1.03 -14.76 -2.99
N VAL A 340 -0.50 -13.54 -2.92
CA VAL A 340 -0.17 -12.89 -1.65
C VAL A 340 -1.43 -12.64 -0.81
N ILE A 341 -2.50 -12.12 -1.41
CA ILE A 341 -3.79 -11.88 -0.75
C ILE A 341 -4.35 -13.16 -0.14
N VAL A 342 -4.41 -14.25 -0.93
CA VAL A 342 -4.95 -15.55 -0.48
C VAL A 342 -4.10 -16.13 0.66
N ALA A 343 -2.78 -15.98 0.60
CA ALA A 343 -1.89 -16.40 1.67
C ALA A 343 -2.12 -15.61 2.96
N LEU A 344 -2.29 -14.28 2.87
CA LEU A 344 -2.62 -13.42 3.99
C LEU A 344 -3.96 -13.79 4.64
N ILE A 345 -4.99 -14.04 3.84
CA ILE A 345 -6.30 -14.51 4.33
C ILE A 345 -6.15 -15.85 5.04
N GLY A 346 -5.38 -16.79 4.46
CA GLY A 346 -5.10 -18.08 5.08
C GLY A 346 -4.40 -17.96 6.45
N MET A 347 -3.43 -17.06 6.56
CA MET A 347 -2.75 -16.77 7.84
C MET A 347 -3.68 -16.04 8.82
N ALA A 348 -4.51 -15.11 8.37
CA ALA A 348 -5.51 -14.42 9.20
C ALA A 348 -6.49 -15.39 9.84
N VAL A 349 -6.96 -16.41 9.08
CA VAL A 349 -7.78 -17.49 9.64
C VAL A 349 -7.04 -18.23 10.77
N GLY A 350 -5.73 -18.47 10.61
CA GLY A 350 -4.91 -19.07 11.66
C GLY A 350 -4.81 -18.19 12.91
N VAL A 351 -4.70 -16.88 12.76
CA VAL A 351 -4.67 -15.93 13.88
C VAL A 351 -6.02 -15.88 14.61
N VAL A 352 -7.13 -15.93 13.89
CA VAL A 352 -8.47 -16.00 14.51
C VAL A 352 -8.66 -17.27 15.32
N ARG A 353 -8.12 -18.40 14.84
CA ARG A 353 -8.19 -19.71 15.53
C ARG A 353 -7.28 -19.79 16.75
N TYR A 354 -6.34 -18.86 16.93
CA TYR A 354 -5.45 -18.87 18.08
C TYR A 354 -6.23 -18.69 19.38
N SER A 355 -6.09 -19.63 20.31
CA SER A 355 -6.79 -19.64 21.61
C SER A 355 -5.88 -19.27 22.80
N GLY A 356 -4.59 -19.04 22.56
CA GLY A 356 -3.64 -18.61 23.57
C GLY A 356 -3.75 -17.14 23.94
N HIS A 357 -3.00 -16.71 24.96
CA HIS A 357 -2.89 -15.30 25.32
C HIS A 357 -1.83 -14.62 24.48
N PHE A 358 -2.22 -13.57 23.74
CA PHE A 358 -1.29 -12.68 23.07
C PHE A 358 -0.63 -11.71 24.05
N ASP A 359 -1.27 -11.45 25.18
CA ASP A 359 -0.77 -10.57 26.22
C ASP A 359 0.09 -11.38 27.19
N ALA A 360 1.33 -11.68 26.82
CA ALA A 360 2.31 -12.35 27.70
C ALA A 360 2.77 -11.47 28.90
N GLY A 361 2.01 -10.47 29.26
CA GLY A 361 2.28 -9.57 30.39
C GLY A 361 1.29 -9.68 31.54
N ALA A 362 0.44 -10.72 31.56
CA ALA A 362 -0.57 -10.93 32.62
C ALA A 362 -0.30 -12.20 33.46
N ALA A 363 0.96 -12.64 33.56
CA ALA A 363 1.38 -13.63 34.56
C ALA A 363 2.29 -13.01 35.60
#